data_288b713642236a0d82f7693cf62cba15
#
_entry.id   288b713642236a0d82f7693cf62cba15
#
_cell.length_a   1.000
_cell.length_b   1.000
_cell.length_c   1.000
_cell.angle_alpha   90.00
_cell.angle_beta   90.00
_cell.angle_gamma   90.00
#
_symmetry.space_group_name_H-M   'P 1'
#
loop_
_entity.id
_entity.type
_entity.pdbx_description
1 polymer ?
#
loop_
_entity_poly.entity_id
_entity_poly.type
_entity_poly.pdbx_seq_one_letter_code
_entity_poly.pdbx_strand_id
1 'polypeptide(L)'
;MRRLLILALFVPATLFAGHSHDGLSVYSDDRDITDCSQLRVTIDDEPAARAEEAVQLGTIKSLSVRAPQNGGINVIGTDSGRYEVTACKAAAIATTLNDIRVRVNGNELTAEGPSDSRWVVYFLVRAPRGAQLDLSANNGPITLRNVNGTVGAHAVNGPISARELGGSINLETTNGPISIDGGSGSAKLNATNGPITVKLRGDSWNGSLDAHTENGPMSLRIPPAFRSGVLVESDGHGPVSCRAEACRQARRTWDDEDNRRIQLGSGPTVVHLSTVNGPVSVRELTQD
;
A
#
# COMPACT_ATOMS: atom_id res chain seq x y z
N MET A 1 -13.24 -19.19 -52.35
CA MET A 1 -13.84 -18.92 -51.04
C MET A 1 -12.83 -19.28 -49.97
N ARG A 2 -12.07 -18.31 -49.49
CA ARG A 2 -11.08 -18.49 -48.38
C ARG A 2 -11.74 -18.04 -47.09
N ARG A 3 -11.97 -18.98 -46.17
CA ARG A 3 -12.48 -18.67 -44.83
C ARG A 3 -11.30 -18.15 -43.97
N LEU A 4 -11.41 -16.90 -43.54
CA LEU A 4 -10.51 -16.32 -42.53
C LEU A 4 -10.96 -16.84 -41.15
N LEU A 5 -10.07 -17.60 -40.49
CA LEU A 5 -10.22 -17.92 -39.09
C LEU A 5 -9.67 -16.74 -38.25
N ILE A 6 -10.54 -16.05 -37.57
CA ILE A 6 -10.14 -15.04 -36.57
C ILE A 6 -9.89 -15.79 -35.26
N LEU A 7 -8.62 -15.90 -34.88
CA LEU A 7 -8.20 -16.44 -33.58
C LEU A 7 -8.32 -15.30 -32.55
N ALA A 8 -9.37 -15.33 -31.72
CA ALA A 8 -9.49 -14.43 -30.60
C ALA A 8 -8.52 -14.88 -29.49
N LEU A 9 -7.45 -14.12 -29.28
CA LEU A 9 -6.56 -14.28 -28.13
C LEU A 9 -7.31 -13.74 -26.89
N PHE A 10 -7.81 -14.66 -26.08
CA PHE A 10 -8.21 -14.38 -24.71
C PHE A 10 -6.93 -14.16 -23.87
N VAL A 11 -6.67 -12.93 -23.48
CA VAL A 11 -5.69 -12.64 -22.42
C VAL A 11 -6.45 -12.82 -21.10
N PRO A 12 -6.09 -13.79 -20.26
CA PRO A 12 -6.71 -13.88 -18.95
C PRO A 12 -6.23 -12.70 -18.11
N ALA A 13 -7.17 -11.87 -17.65
CA ALA A 13 -6.93 -10.95 -16.57
C ALA A 13 -6.51 -11.79 -15.35
N THR A 14 -5.25 -11.70 -14.94
CA THR A 14 -4.78 -12.33 -13.72
C THR A 14 -5.42 -11.61 -12.53
N LEU A 15 -6.51 -12.17 -12.05
CA LEU A 15 -7.05 -11.90 -10.74
C LEU A 15 -5.96 -12.24 -9.72
N PHE A 16 -5.53 -11.26 -8.95
CA PHE A 16 -4.82 -11.51 -7.71
C PHE A 16 -5.81 -12.14 -6.74
N ALA A 17 -5.85 -13.45 -6.71
CA ALA A 17 -6.55 -14.21 -5.70
C ALA A 17 -5.81 -13.99 -4.38
N GLY A 18 -6.32 -13.11 -3.53
CA GLY A 18 -5.97 -13.13 -2.12
C GLY A 18 -6.30 -14.51 -1.57
N HIS A 19 -5.39 -15.13 -0.85
CA HIS A 19 -5.62 -16.43 -0.22
C HIS A 19 -6.78 -16.27 0.75
N SER A 20 -7.94 -16.81 0.38
CA SER A 20 -9.11 -16.86 1.23
C SER A 20 -8.89 -17.91 2.31
N HIS A 21 -8.60 -17.49 3.53
CA HIS A 21 -8.97 -18.28 4.68
C HIS A 21 -10.47 -18.07 4.89
N ASP A 22 -11.24 -19.14 4.84
CA ASP A 22 -12.68 -19.19 5.08
C ASP A 22 -13.61 -18.54 4.04
N GLY A 23 -13.27 -18.58 2.75
CA GLY A 23 -14.18 -18.13 1.69
C GLY A 23 -14.55 -16.64 1.69
N LEU A 24 -13.89 -15.79 2.48
CA LEU A 24 -14.14 -14.35 2.55
C LEU A 24 -13.32 -13.61 1.49
N SER A 25 -14.00 -12.86 0.63
CA SER A 25 -13.39 -12.04 -0.40
C SER A 25 -13.90 -10.61 -0.33
N VAL A 26 -12.99 -9.65 -0.47
CA VAL A 26 -13.32 -8.23 -0.51
C VAL A 26 -12.78 -7.62 -1.78
N TYR A 27 -13.65 -6.99 -2.56
CA TYR A 27 -13.31 -6.36 -3.83
C TYR A 27 -13.70 -4.88 -3.80
N SER A 28 -12.96 -4.08 -4.55
CA SER A 28 -13.36 -2.73 -4.92
C SER A 28 -13.03 -2.52 -6.40
N ASP A 29 -13.96 -1.98 -7.13
CA ASP A 29 -13.76 -1.57 -8.53
C ASP A 29 -12.97 -0.26 -8.60
N ASP A 30 -12.97 0.52 -7.52
CA ASP A 30 -12.29 1.80 -7.41
C ASP A 30 -10.95 1.68 -6.70
N ARG A 31 -9.95 2.40 -7.21
CA ARG A 31 -8.65 2.53 -6.55
C ARG A 31 -8.71 3.35 -5.25
N ASP A 32 -9.74 4.17 -5.10
CA ASP A 32 -9.95 5.09 -4.01
C ASP A 32 -11.33 4.85 -3.39
N ILE A 33 -11.37 4.04 -2.34
CA ILE A 33 -12.60 3.75 -1.61
C ILE A 33 -12.90 4.95 -0.71
N THR A 34 -14.01 5.62 -0.96
CA THR A 34 -14.47 6.79 -0.19
C THR A 34 -15.79 6.55 0.52
N ASP A 35 -16.46 5.46 0.19
CA ASP A 35 -17.79 5.09 0.67
C ASP A 35 -17.92 3.56 0.81
N CYS A 36 -18.69 3.10 1.79
CA CYS A 36 -18.89 1.68 2.04
C CYS A 36 -19.58 0.93 0.89
N SER A 37 -20.36 1.63 0.07
CA SER A 37 -21.03 1.03 -1.09
C SER A 37 -20.07 0.56 -2.19
N GLN A 38 -18.86 1.14 -2.23
CA GLN A 38 -17.80 0.76 -3.17
C GLN A 38 -17.09 -0.56 -2.79
N LEU A 39 -17.31 -1.03 -1.56
CA LEU A 39 -16.79 -2.33 -1.11
C LEU A 39 -17.78 -3.44 -1.46
N ARG A 40 -17.33 -4.42 -2.21
CA ARG A 40 -18.06 -5.66 -2.46
C ARG A 40 -17.46 -6.75 -1.60
N VAL A 41 -18.25 -7.33 -0.74
CA VAL A 41 -17.84 -8.41 0.15
C VAL A 41 -18.66 -9.66 -0.17
N THR A 42 -17.96 -10.76 -0.43
CA THR A 42 -18.58 -12.09 -0.55
C THR A 42 -18.03 -13.01 0.52
N ILE A 43 -18.86 -13.86 1.05
CA ILE A 43 -18.49 -14.88 2.03
C ILE A 43 -19.07 -16.20 1.52
N ASP A 44 -18.21 -17.19 1.28
CA ASP A 44 -18.55 -18.46 0.62
C ASP A 44 -19.26 -18.25 -0.74
N ASP A 45 -18.73 -17.31 -1.53
CA ASP A 45 -19.22 -16.89 -2.85
C ASP A 45 -20.61 -16.21 -2.86
N GLU A 46 -21.23 -16.03 -1.70
CA GLU A 46 -22.51 -15.32 -1.56
C GLU A 46 -22.27 -13.86 -1.13
N PRO A 47 -23.08 -12.90 -1.62
CA PRO A 47 -23.02 -11.51 -1.19
C PRO A 47 -23.23 -11.38 0.33
N ALA A 48 -22.31 -10.76 1.03
CA ALA A 48 -22.40 -10.53 2.46
C ALA A 48 -23.48 -9.48 2.80
N ALA A 49 -24.15 -9.69 3.93
CA ALA A 49 -24.93 -8.63 4.56
C ALA A 49 -24.02 -7.49 5.00
N ARG A 50 -24.47 -6.24 4.86
CA ARG A 50 -23.65 -5.05 5.12
C ARG A 50 -24.36 -4.06 6.03
N ALA A 51 -23.57 -3.34 6.83
CA ALA A 51 -24.00 -2.21 7.63
C ALA A 51 -22.90 -1.17 7.68
N GLU A 52 -23.27 0.06 7.89
CA GLU A 52 -22.40 1.22 8.00
C GLU A 52 -22.61 1.87 9.36
N GLU A 53 -21.51 2.25 10.02
CA GLU A 53 -21.54 2.92 11.31
C GLU A 53 -20.60 4.13 11.29
N ALA A 54 -21.14 5.32 11.50
CA ALA A 54 -20.36 6.52 11.74
C ALA A 54 -19.78 6.47 13.17
N VAL A 55 -18.44 6.45 13.26
CA VAL A 55 -17.75 6.33 14.55
C VAL A 55 -17.62 7.69 15.20
N GLN A 56 -18.12 7.81 16.42
CA GLN A 56 -18.00 9.05 17.20
C GLN A 56 -16.63 9.10 17.86
N LEU A 57 -15.78 9.99 17.38
CA LEU A 57 -14.49 10.31 17.97
C LEU A 57 -14.59 11.62 18.75
N GLY A 58 -13.99 11.67 19.95
CA GLY A 58 -13.78 12.93 20.67
C GLY A 58 -12.75 13.82 19.97
N THR A 59 -12.37 14.91 20.62
CA THR A 59 -11.25 15.73 20.15
C THR A 59 -9.94 15.00 20.43
N ILE A 60 -9.32 14.45 19.37
CA ILE A 60 -8.07 13.70 19.44
C ILE A 60 -7.00 14.37 18.62
N LYS A 61 -5.72 14.23 19.02
CA LYS A 61 -4.54 14.74 18.31
C LYS A 61 -3.93 13.70 17.39
N SER A 62 -4.12 12.44 17.71
CA SER A 62 -3.63 11.28 16.94
C SER A 62 -4.70 10.20 16.89
N LEU A 63 -4.66 9.35 15.88
CA LEU A 63 -5.58 8.23 15.74
C LEU A 63 -4.79 6.94 15.52
N SER A 64 -5.07 5.95 16.37
CA SER A 64 -4.61 4.58 16.20
C SER A 64 -5.78 3.72 15.70
N VAL A 65 -5.58 3.00 14.59
CA VAL A 65 -6.60 2.11 14.02
C VAL A 65 -6.03 0.70 13.93
N ARG A 66 -6.70 -0.22 14.59
CA ARG A 66 -6.41 -1.66 14.55
C ARG A 66 -7.54 -2.37 13.81
N ALA A 67 -7.33 -2.70 12.53
CA ALA A 67 -8.33 -3.45 11.80
C ALA A 67 -8.48 -4.86 12.39
N PRO A 68 -9.69 -5.44 12.39
CA PRO A 68 -9.89 -6.83 12.81
C PRO A 68 -9.16 -7.77 11.88
N GLN A 69 -9.14 -9.06 12.23
CA GLN A 69 -8.35 -10.10 11.56
C GLN A 69 -8.42 -10.04 10.01
N ASN A 70 -9.62 -9.82 9.44
CA ASN A 70 -9.84 -9.77 7.99
C ASN A 70 -10.27 -8.36 7.51
N GLY A 71 -9.92 -7.32 8.24
CA GLY A 71 -10.33 -5.95 7.92
C GLY A 71 -9.23 -5.13 7.26
N GLY A 72 -9.62 -4.01 6.68
CA GLY A 72 -8.71 -3.06 6.07
C GLY A 72 -8.90 -1.63 6.56
N ILE A 73 -7.97 -0.77 6.21
CA ILE A 73 -7.96 0.63 6.58
C ILE A 73 -7.72 1.48 5.34
N ASN A 74 -8.61 2.43 5.09
CA ASN A 74 -8.42 3.41 4.03
C ASN A 74 -8.41 4.81 4.62
N VAL A 75 -7.32 5.55 4.42
CA VAL A 75 -7.13 6.89 4.95
C VAL A 75 -7.00 7.92 3.84
N ILE A 76 -7.78 8.97 3.92
CA ILE A 76 -7.71 10.13 3.03
C ILE A 76 -7.44 11.38 3.84
N GLY A 77 -6.32 12.06 3.57
CA GLY A 77 -6.00 13.36 4.12
C GLY A 77 -6.91 14.44 3.53
N THR A 78 -7.53 15.24 4.40
CA THR A 78 -8.46 16.30 4.05
C THR A 78 -8.04 17.62 4.68
N ASP A 79 -8.60 18.72 4.21
CA ASP A 79 -8.38 20.04 4.82
C ASP A 79 -9.27 20.27 6.05
N SER A 80 -10.07 19.28 6.44
CA SER A 80 -10.78 19.24 7.71
C SER A 80 -9.79 19.16 8.89
N GLY A 81 -9.98 19.95 9.92
CA GLY A 81 -9.17 19.88 11.15
C GLY A 81 -9.56 18.71 12.07
N ARG A 82 -10.42 17.80 11.63
CA ARG A 82 -10.99 16.72 12.44
C ARG A 82 -10.81 15.36 11.80
N TYR A 83 -10.79 14.33 12.66
CA TYR A 83 -10.89 12.95 12.22
C TYR A 83 -12.37 12.57 12.07
N GLU A 84 -12.72 11.95 10.96
CA GLU A 84 -14.03 11.37 10.69
C GLU A 84 -13.81 9.92 10.28
N VAL A 85 -14.53 9.00 10.89
CA VAL A 85 -14.37 7.58 10.61
C VAL A 85 -15.73 6.93 10.37
N THR A 86 -15.78 6.13 9.31
CA THR A 86 -16.89 5.24 9.00
C THR A 86 -16.42 3.79 9.05
N ALA A 87 -17.11 2.96 9.81
CA ALA A 87 -16.88 1.53 9.85
C ALA A 87 -17.85 0.82 8.88
N CYS A 88 -17.31 0.24 7.82
CA CYS A 88 -18.05 -0.59 6.86
C CYS A 88 -18.03 -2.03 7.36
N LYS A 89 -19.12 -2.50 7.89
CA LYS A 89 -19.29 -3.87 8.44
C LYS A 89 -19.88 -4.79 7.38
N ALA A 90 -19.38 -6.02 7.30
CA ALA A 90 -20.02 -7.07 6.53
C ALA A 90 -19.93 -8.41 7.24
N ALA A 91 -20.95 -9.25 7.06
CA ALA A 91 -21.04 -10.58 7.67
C ALA A 91 -21.83 -11.54 6.76
N ALA A 92 -21.58 -12.85 6.92
CA ALA A 92 -22.30 -13.88 6.19
C ALA A 92 -23.82 -13.87 6.49
N ILE A 93 -24.20 -13.53 7.72
CA ILE A 93 -25.59 -13.51 8.17
C ILE A 93 -25.90 -12.11 8.69
N ALA A 94 -27.05 -11.56 8.30
CA ALA A 94 -27.43 -10.21 8.67
C ALA A 94 -27.54 -9.97 10.20
N THR A 95 -27.98 -10.96 10.96
CA THR A 95 -28.06 -10.87 12.42
C THR A 95 -26.69 -10.72 13.07
N THR A 96 -25.64 -11.29 12.48
CA THR A 96 -24.25 -11.20 12.96
C THR A 96 -23.74 -9.75 12.95
N LEU A 97 -24.27 -8.90 12.07
CA LEU A 97 -23.89 -7.48 12.05
C LEU A 97 -24.12 -6.78 13.39
N ASN A 98 -25.12 -7.22 14.18
CA ASN A 98 -25.41 -6.66 15.50
C ASN A 98 -24.38 -7.07 16.56
N ASP A 99 -23.65 -8.16 16.32
CA ASP A 99 -22.62 -8.66 17.22
C ASP A 99 -21.25 -8.03 16.92
N ILE A 100 -21.10 -7.39 15.74
CA ILE A 100 -19.90 -6.65 15.39
C ILE A 100 -19.93 -5.27 16.04
N ARG A 101 -19.04 -5.05 16.98
CA ARG A 101 -18.96 -3.82 17.79
C ARG A 101 -17.70 -3.05 17.47
N VAL A 102 -17.84 -1.80 17.06
CA VAL A 102 -16.74 -0.85 16.97
C VAL A 102 -16.43 -0.31 18.36
N ARG A 103 -15.17 -0.31 18.74
CA ARG A 103 -14.68 0.14 20.03
C ARG A 103 -13.77 1.35 19.86
N VAL A 104 -14.03 2.37 20.63
CA VAL A 104 -13.18 3.56 20.74
C VAL A 104 -12.68 3.65 22.17
N ASN A 105 -11.37 3.60 22.35
CA ASN A 105 -10.71 3.75 23.65
C ASN A 105 -9.68 4.88 23.55
N GLY A 106 -10.04 6.07 23.99
CA GLY A 106 -9.22 7.27 23.80
C GLY A 106 -9.04 7.60 22.32
N ASN A 107 -7.83 7.39 21.81
CA ASN A 107 -7.50 7.58 20.39
C ASN A 107 -7.34 6.26 19.61
N GLU A 108 -7.62 5.12 20.25
CA GLU A 108 -7.54 3.82 19.62
C GLU A 108 -8.92 3.36 19.13
N LEU A 109 -8.97 2.91 17.89
CA LEU A 109 -10.14 2.38 17.21
C LEU A 109 -9.91 0.91 16.83
N THR A 110 -10.84 0.05 17.28
CA THR A 110 -10.82 -1.38 17.00
C THR A 110 -12.23 -1.87 16.65
N ALA A 111 -12.34 -3.12 16.21
CA ALA A 111 -13.61 -3.80 16.08
C ALA A 111 -13.52 -5.23 16.62
N GLU A 112 -14.59 -5.65 17.29
CA GLU A 112 -14.76 -6.97 17.87
C GLU A 112 -16.02 -7.62 17.29
N GLY A 113 -16.00 -8.93 17.12
CA GLY A 113 -17.13 -9.70 16.62
C GLY A 113 -17.03 -11.17 16.98
N PRO A 114 -17.92 -12.01 16.45
CA PRO A 114 -17.91 -13.44 16.68
C PRO A 114 -16.57 -14.10 16.33
N SER A 115 -16.27 -15.23 16.96
CA SER A 115 -15.00 -15.96 16.78
C SER A 115 -14.90 -16.73 15.45
N ASP A 116 -15.98 -16.81 14.68
CA ASP A 116 -16.05 -17.62 13.45
C ASP A 116 -15.39 -17.00 12.22
N SER A 117 -14.81 -15.80 12.33
CA SER A 117 -14.11 -15.08 11.25
C SER A 117 -14.95 -14.80 9.99
N ARG A 118 -16.27 -15.02 10.03
CA ARG A 118 -17.19 -14.82 8.88
C ARG A 118 -17.74 -13.39 8.85
N TRP A 119 -16.91 -12.45 9.20
CA TRP A 119 -17.21 -11.02 9.18
C TRP A 119 -15.97 -10.20 8.92
N VAL A 120 -16.17 -8.97 8.53
CA VAL A 120 -15.10 -8.01 8.24
C VAL A 120 -15.53 -6.59 8.60
N VAL A 121 -14.57 -5.77 9.00
CA VAL A 121 -14.75 -4.32 9.13
C VAL A 121 -13.65 -3.61 8.37
N TYR A 122 -14.04 -2.71 7.46
CA TYR A 122 -13.15 -1.75 6.84
C TYR A 122 -13.37 -0.39 7.48
N PHE A 123 -12.29 0.25 7.89
CA PHE A 123 -12.33 1.61 8.42
C PHE A 123 -12.00 2.61 7.31
N LEU A 124 -12.96 3.46 6.96
CA LEU A 124 -12.76 4.61 6.08
C LEU A 124 -12.49 5.82 6.97
N VAL A 125 -11.27 6.34 6.90
CA VAL A 125 -10.78 7.43 7.74
C VAL A 125 -10.54 8.67 6.90
N ARG A 126 -11.22 9.76 7.21
CA ARG A 126 -10.88 11.11 6.75
C ARG A 126 -10.10 11.78 7.88
N ALA A 127 -8.86 12.12 7.61
CA ALA A 127 -7.95 12.68 8.62
C ALA A 127 -7.47 14.08 8.20
N PRO A 128 -7.08 14.97 9.12
CA PRO A 128 -6.33 16.15 8.76
C PRO A 128 -5.08 15.79 7.94
N ARG A 129 -4.69 16.62 6.97
CA ARG A 129 -3.47 16.33 6.17
C ARG A 129 -2.24 16.13 7.04
N GLY A 130 -2.08 16.92 8.11
CA GLY A 130 -0.99 16.82 9.08
C GLY A 130 -1.23 15.79 10.19
N ALA A 131 -2.07 14.79 9.98
CA ALA A 131 -2.47 13.82 10.99
C ALA A 131 -1.30 13.00 11.54
N GLN A 132 -1.43 12.59 12.82
CA GLN A 132 -0.61 11.56 13.42
C GLN A 132 -1.43 10.25 13.44
N LEU A 133 -0.94 9.24 12.70
CA LEU A 133 -1.63 7.99 12.47
C LEU A 133 -0.75 6.79 12.84
N ASP A 134 -1.34 5.84 13.54
CA ASP A 134 -0.77 4.51 13.80
C ASP A 134 -1.76 3.44 13.34
N LEU A 135 -1.43 2.73 12.25
CA LEU A 135 -2.35 1.87 11.53
C LEU A 135 -1.84 0.43 11.53
N SER A 136 -2.71 -0.51 11.87
CA SER A 136 -2.36 -1.93 11.86
C SER A 136 -3.47 -2.77 11.24
N ALA A 137 -3.10 -3.64 10.30
CA ALA A 137 -3.99 -4.63 9.70
C ALA A 137 -3.33 -6.01 9.69
N ASN A 138 -4.11 -7.07 9.95
CA ASN A 138 -3.59 -8.42 9.90
C ASN A 138 -3.70 -9.02 8.49
N ASN A 139 -4.91 -9.25 7.96
CA ASN A 139 -5.14 -9.85 6.64
C ASN A 139 -5.85 -8.89 5.68
N GLY A 140 -5.56 -7.63 5.71
CA GLY A 140 -6.22 -6.68 4.83
C GLY A 140 -5.35 -5.51 4.43
N PRO A 141 -5.79 -4.72 3.45
CA PRO A 141 -5.03 -3.60 2.94
C PRO A 141 -5.00 -2.40 3.88
N ILE A 142 -3.90 -1.66 3.83
CA ILE A 142 -3.81 -0.29 4.34
C ILE A 142 -3.59 0.62 3.14
N THR A 143 -4.49 1.59 2.94
CA THR A 143 -4.38 2.56 1.86
C THR A 143 -4.29 3.97 2.45
N LEU A 144 -3.35 4.76 1.97
CA LEU A 144 -3.06 6.11 2.43
C LEU A 144 -3.03 7.07 1.25
N ARG A 145 -3.70 8.22 1.38
CA ARG A 145 -3.71 9.24 0.34
C ARG A 145 -3.71 10.65 0.93
N ASN A 146 -2.88 11.53 0.37
CA ASN A 146 -2.83 12.97 0.71
C ASN A 146 -2.56 13.26 2.20
N VAL A 147 -1.75 12.46 2.89
CA VAL A 147 -1.38 12.66 4.29
C VAL A 147 0.05 13.20 4.35
N ASN A 148 0.25 14.33 5.05
CA ASN A 148 1.54 15.02 5.18
C ASN A 148 2.00 15.10 6.64
N GLY A 149 1.57 14.17 7.48
CA GLY A 149 1.84 14.15 8.92
C GLY A 149 2.87 13.10 9.32
N THR A 150 2.61 12.48 10.47
CA THR A 150 3.40 11.33 10.94
C THR A 150 2.56 10.07 10.82
N VAL A 151 3.01 9.12 10.04
CA VAL A 151 2.29 7.88 9.76
C VAL A 151 3.18 6.67 10.05
N GLY A 152 2.71 5.81 10.94
CA GLY A 152 3.15 4.43 11.06
C GLY A 152 2.06 3.51 10.51
N ALA A 153 2.40 2.60 9.59
CA ALA A 153 1.47 1.61 9.08
C ALA A 153 2.14 0.24 9.02
N HIS A 154 1.50 -0.75 9.62
CA HIS A 154 1.98 -2.12 9.67
C HIS A 154 0.91 -3.10 9.17
N ALA A 155 1.26 -3.93 8.19
CA ALA A 155 0.42 -5.01 7.72
C ALA A 155 1.13 -6.36 7.89
N VAL A 156 0.41 -7.39 8.36
CA VAL A 156 1.01 -8.75 8.42
C VAL A 156 0.89 -9.44 7.06
N ASN A 157 -0.31 -9.59 6.53
CA ASN A 157 -0.58 -10.31 5.27
C ASN A 157 -1.40 -9.45 4.30
N GLY A 158 -1.04 -8.21 4.14
CA GLY A 158 -1.79 -7.31 3.30
C GLY A 158 -0.93 -6.28 2.58
N PRO A 159 -1.43 -5.71 1.49
CA PRO A 159 -0.74 -4.63 0.79
C PRO A 159 -0.81 -3.32 1.57
N ILE A 160 0.26 -2.54 1.48
CA ILE A 160 0.25 -1.14 1.88
C ILE A 160 0.42 -0.28 0.63
N SER A 161 -0.56 0.57 0.36
CA SER A 161 -0.55 1.48 -0.78
C SER A 161 -0.58 2.92 -0.32
N ALA A 162 0.37 3.72 -0.77
CA ALA A 162 0.54 5.09 -0.36
C ALA A 162 0.63 6.02 -1.57
N ARG A 163 -0.14 7.10 -1.56
CA ARG A 163 -0.15 8.07 -2.66
C ARG A 163 -0.13 9.49 -2.14
N GLU A 164 0.75 10.32 -2.73
CA GLU A 164 0.88 11.74 -2.38
C GLU A 164 1.08 11.94 -0.86
N LEU A 165 2.02 11.19 -0.29
CA LEU A 165 2.35 11.30 1.13
C LEU A 165 3.45 12.33 1.36
N GLY A 166 3.46 12.91 2.57
CA GLY A 166 4.52 13.80 3.04
C GLY A 166 4.73 13.66 4.55
N GLY A 167 5.72 14.41 5.08
CA GLY A 167 6.03 14.35 6.51
C GLY A 167 6.94 13.18 6.87
N SER A 168 6.61 12.46 7.94
CA SER A 168 7.39 11.30 8.44
C SER A 168 6.57 10.01 8.30
N ILE A 169 7.01 9.12 7.42
CA ILE A 169 6.26 7.95 6.99
C ILE A 169 7.08 6.67 7.28
N ASN A 170 6.49 5.73 7.99
CA ASN A 170 7.03 4.39 8.19
C ASN A 170 6.01 3.34 7.78
N LEU A 171 6.29 2.58 6.72
CA LEU A 171 5.42 1.53 6.20
C LEU A 171 6.13 0.18 6.30
N GLU A 172 5.48 -0.77 6.95
CA GLU A 172 6.05 -2.09 7.21
C GLU A 172 5.06 -3.20 6.84
N THR A 173 5.52 -4.22 6.13
CA THR A 173 4.72 -5.43 5.89
C THR A 173 5.55 -6.70 6.06
N THR A 174 4.94 -7.73 6.63
CA THR A 174 5.58 -9.05 6.69
C THR A 174 5.40 -9.80 5.37
N ASN A 175 4.16 -9.94 4.90
CA ASN A 175 3.83 -10.73 3.70
C ASN A 175 2.89 -9.92 2.78
N GLY A 176 3.44 -8.97 2.08
CA GLY A 176 2.62 -8.18 1.16
C GLY A 176 3.42 -7.14 0.40
N PRO A 177 2.84 -6.58 -0.65
CA PRO A 177 3.48 -5.50 -1.39
C PRO A 177 3.39 -4.16 -0.66
N ILE A 178 4.43 -3.34 -0.79
CA ILE A 178 4.38 -1.92 -0.49
C ILE A 178 4.46 -1.14 -1.80
N SER A 179 3.57 -0.18 -2.00
CA SER A 179 3.64 0.73 -3.12
C SER A 179 3.55 2.18 -2.67
N ILE A 180 4.43 3.03 -3.18
CA ILE A 180 4.37 4.47 -3.02
C ILE A 180 4.29 5.15 -4.39
N ASP A 181 3.39 6.12 -4.54
CA ASP A 181 3.18 6.84 -5.79
C ASP A 181 3.17 8.36 -5.51
N GLY A 182 4.30 9.01 -5.79
CA GLY A 182 4.52 10.41 -5.46
C GLY A 182 4.67 10.69 -3.96
N GLY A 183 5.02 11.93 -3.64
CA GLY A 183 5.17 12.40 -2.27
C GLY A 183 6.49 13.09 -2.00
N SER A 184 6.75 13.33 -0.71
CA SER A 184 7.94 14.01 -0.19
C SER A 184 8.14 13.66 1.29
N GLY A 185 9.15 14.26 1.93
CA GLY A 185 9.44 14.07 3.34
C GLY A 185 10.33 12.87 3.62
N SER A 186 10.30 12.37 4.85
CA SER A 186 11.09 11.22 5.27
C SER A 186 10.24 9.95 5.22
N ALA A 187 10.49 9.08 4.27
CA ALA A 187 9.77 7.83 4.07
C ALA A 187 10.68 6.62 4.27
N LYS A 188 10.25 5.68 5.11
CA LYS A 188 10.88 4.38 5.30
C LYS A 188 9.90 3.26 4.97
N LEU A 189 10.31 2.35 4.10
CA LEU A 189 9.50 1.24 3.61
C LEU A 189 10.24 -0.08 3.88
N ASN A 190 9.63 -0.99 4.60
CA ASN A 190 10.22 -2.29 4.90
C ASN A 190 9.24 -3.42 4.55
N ALA A 191 9.67 -4.36 3.71
CA ALA A 191 8.94 -5.58 3.46
C ALA A 191 9.83 -6.81 3.76
N THR A 192 9.33 -7.77 4.53
CA THR A 192 10.06 -9.02 4.71
C THR A 192 9.86 -9.91 3.49
N ASN A 193 8.61 -10.20 3.12
CA ASN A 193 8.28 -11.06 1.99
C ASN A 193 7.29 -10.34 1.06
N GLY A 194 7.79 -9.56 0.15
CA GLY A 194 6.93 -8.89 -0.80
C GLY A 194 7.63 -7.85 -1.66
N PRO A 195 7.04 -7.51 -2.80
CA PRO A 195 7.59 -6.49 -3.67
C PRO A 195 7.46 -5.09 -3.09
N ILE A 196 8.45 -4.25 -3.35
CA ILE A 196 8.30 -2.81 -3.14
C ILE A 196 8.31 -2.10 -4.49
N THR A 197 7.33 -1.24 -4.72
CA THR A 197 7.24 -0.40 -5.91
C THR A 197 7.25 1.07 -5.51
N VAL A 198 8.24 1.80 -6.02
CA VAL A 198 8.37 3.24 -5.84
C VAL A 198 8.15 3.93 -7.18
N LYS A 199 7.19 4.84 -7.24
CA LYS A 199 6.97 5.74 -8.38
C LYS A 199 7.30 7.16 -7.93
N LEU A 200 8.40 7.69 -8.38
CA LEU A 200 8.77 9.08 -8.14
C LEU A 200 7.99 9.98 -9.09
N ARG A 201 7.51 11.10 -8.59
CA ARG A 201 6.82 12.12 -9.39
C ARG A 201 7.56 13.45 -9.28
N GLY A 202 7.36 14.30 -10.29
CA GLY A 202 8.10 15.58 -10.34
C GLY A 202 9.57 15.39 -10.75
N ASP A 203 10.39 16.37 -10.44
CA ASP A 203 11.81 16.44 -10.83
C ASP A 203 12.79 16.13 -9.67
N SER A 204 12.29 16.01 -8.45
CA SER A 204 13.09 15.79 -7.25
C SER A 204 12.29 15.16 -6.13
N TRP A 205 12.96 14.54 -5.19
CA TRP A 205 12.41 14.11 -3.89
C TRP A 205 12.89 15.09 -2.82
N ASN A 206 11.96 15.75 -2.16
CA ASN A 206 12.26 16.64 -1.06
C ASN A 206 12.18 15.89 0.27
N GLY A 207 13.36 15.57 0.83
CA GLY A 207 13.50 14.74 2.04
C GLY A 207 14.36 13.50 1.79
N SER A 208 14.00 12.39 2.39
CA SER A 208 14.67 11.09 2.23
C SER A 208 13.66 9.97 2.00
N LEU A 209 13.99 9.03 1.14
CA LEU A 209 13.23 7.81 0.95
C LEU A 209 14.17 6.62 1.06
N ASP A 210 13.89 5.71 1.99
CA ASP A 210 14.62 4.46 2.18
C ASP A 210 13.63 3.30 2.04
N ALA A 211 13.87 2.40 1.09
CA ALA A 211 13.01 1.26 0.81
C ALA A 211 13.83 -0.03 0.81
N HIS A 212 13.48 -0.95 1.67
CA HIS A 212 14.15 -2.23 1.83
C HIS A 212 13.19 -3.41 1.75
N THR A 213 13.57 -4.45 1.01
CA THR A 213 12.88 -5.74 1.06
C THR A 213 13.87 -6.89 1.20
N GLU A 214 13.57 -7.84 2.10
CA GLU A 214 14.42 -9.03 2.24
C GLU A 214 14.19 -10.01 1.09
N ASN A 215 12.93 -10.36 0.82
CA ASN A 215 12.54 -11.38 -0.15
C ASN A 215 11.48 -10.84 -1.10
N GLY A 216 11.90 -10.09 -2.10
CA GLY A 216 10.95 -9.56 -3.08
C GLY A 216 11.59 -8.69 -4.15
N PRO A 217 10.91 -8.54 -5.29
CA PRO A 217 11.37 -7.62 -6.32
C PRO A 217 11.24 -6.15 -5.89
N MET A 218 12.24 -5.37 -6.28
CA MET A 218 12.24 -3.91 -6.12
C MET A 218 12.01 -3.24 -7.48
N SER A 219 11.03 -2.36 -7.56
CA SER A 219 10.71 -1.63 -8.78
C SER A 219 10.73 -0.13 -8.53
N LEU A 220 11.57 0.58 -9.28
CA LEU A 220 11.60 2.04 -9.32
C LEU A 220 11.07 2.52 -10.68
N ARG A 221 10.12 3.46 -10.65
CA ARG A 221 9.71 4.24 -11.80
C ARG A 221 10.09 5.70 -11.60
N ILE A 222 10.88 6.24 -12.52
CA ILE A 222 11.50 7.55 -12.39
C ILE A 222 11.18 8.40 -13.64
N PRO A 223 10.75 9.68 -13.48
CA PRO A 223 10.56 10.56 -14.63
C PRO A 223 11.90 10.93 -15.29
N PRO A 224 11.92 11.22 -16.60
CA PRO A 224 13.14 11.61 -17.31
C PRO A 224 13.87 12.82 -16.70
N ALA A 225 13.08 13.76 -16.17
CA ALA A 225 13.60 15.01 -15.60
C ALA A 225 14.04 14.92 -14.13
N PHE A 226 14.01 13.72 -13.52
CA PHE A 226 14.34 13.56 -12.11
C PHE A 226 15.84 13.82 -11.84
N ARG A 227 16.15 14.67 -10.85
CA ARG A 227 17.50 15.20 -10.61
C ARG A 227 18.11 14.75 -9.28
N SER A 228 17.28 14.39 -8.28
CA SER A 228 17.82 13.95 -6.99
C SER A 228 18.64 12.67 -7.14
N GLY A 229 19.66 12.51 -6.28
CA GLY A 229 20.47 11.30 -6.28
C GLY A 229 19.65 10.08 -5.83
N VAL A 230 19.78 9.00 -6.58
CA VAL A 230 19.14 7.71 -6.31
C VAL A 230 20.20 6.63 -6.24
N LEU A 231 20.19 5.84 -5.16
CA LEU A 231 21.00 4.65 -5.02
C LEU A 231 20.08 3.43 -5.04
N VAL A 232 20.41 2.47 -5.87
CA VAL A 232 19.71 1.19 -5.96
C VAL A 232 20.70 0.07 -5.75
N GLU A 233 20.43 -0.81 -4.78
CA GLU A 233 21.32 -1.88 -4.38
C GLU A 233 20.60 -3.24 -4.40
N SER A 234 21.37 -4.27 -4.76
CA SER A 234 20.96 -5.67 -4.60
C SER A 234 22.12 -6.42 -3.97
N ASP A 235 21.92 -6.92 -2.74
CA ASP A 235 22.92 -7.62 -1.96
C ASP A 235 22.99 -9.13 -2.27
N GLY A 236 22.17 -9.62 -3.20
CA GLY A 236 22.11 -11.00 -3.62
C GLY A 236 22.24 -11.17 -5.12
N HIS A 237 22.08 -12.42 -5.59
CA HIS A 237 22.22 -12.80 -6.99
C HIS A 237 21.08 -12.30 -7.91
N GLY A 238 20.18 -11.43 -7.40
CA GLY A 238 19.05 -10.91 -8.17
C GLY A 238 19.50 -10.06 -9.37
N PRO A 239 18.89 -10.22 -10.55
CA PRO A 239 19.24 -9.41 -11.72
C PRO A 239 18.84 -7.95 -11.50
N VAL A 240 19.73 -7.04 -11.87
CA VAL A 240 19.48 -5.59 -11.85
C VAL A 240 19.30 -5.08 -13.27
N SER A 241 18.13 -4.53 -13.57
CA SER A 241 17.76 -3.97 -14.87
C SER A 241 17.50 -2.48 -14.78
N CYS A 242 18.19 -1.68 -15.55
CA CYS A 242 18.03 -0.22 -15.61
C CYS A 242 17.75 0.20 -17.05
N ARG A 243 16.50 0.66 -17.32
CA ARG A 243 16.02 0.97 -18.67
C ARG A 243 15.46 2.39 -18.83
N ALA A 244 15.45 3.18 -17.75
CA ALA A 244 15.07 4.60 -17.82
C ALA A 244 16.15 5.44 -18.53
N GLU A 245 15.79 6.62 -19.04
CA GLU A 245 16.76 7.57 -19.63
C GLU A 245 17.91 7.90 -18.65
N ALA A 246 17.59 8.08 -17.38
CA ALA A 246 18.58 8.32 -16.31
C ALA A 246 19.64 7.20 -16.22
N CYS A 247 19.36 6.00 -16.71
CA CYS A 247 20.30 4.87 -16.70
C CYS A 247 21.47 5.02 -17.66
N ARG A 248 21.40 5.90 -18.65
CA ARG A 248 22.47 6.14 -19.61
C ARG A 248 23.72 6.75 -18.97
N GLN A 249 23.51 7.55 -17.93
CA GLN A 249 24.58 8.21 -17.19
C GLN A 249 24.79 7.59 -15.79
N ALA A 250 24.18 6.45 -15.53
CA ALA A 250 24.25 5.77 -14.25
C ALA A 250 25.67 5.26 -13.97
N ARG A 251 26.14 5.52 -12.74
CA ARG A 251 27.35 4.87 -12.23
C ARG A 251 26.99 3.47 -11.71
N ARG A 252 27.66 2.46 -12.23
CA ARG A 252 27.44 1.05 -11.86
C ARG A 252 28.67 0.50 -11.20
N THR A 253 28.49 -0.13 -10.04
CA THR A 253 29.56 -0.80 -9.30
C THR A 253 29.10 -2.23 -9.01
N TRP A 254 30.00 -3.18 -9.21
CA TRP A 254 29.83 -4.61 -8.97
C TRP A 254 31.01 -5.03 -8.13
N ASP A 255 30.80 -5.67 -6.99
CA ASP A 255 31.88 -6.22 -6.18
C ASP A 255 32.01 -7.74 -6.35
N ASP A 256 33.05 -8.31 -5.74
CA ASP A 256 33.37 -9.74 -5.83
C ASP A 256 32.33 -10.62 -5.10
N GLU A 257 31.42 -10.03 -4.28
CA GLU A 257 30.34 -10.70 -3.56
C GLU A 257 28.99 -10.61 -4.30
N ASP A 258 29.00 -10.28 -5.59
CA ASP A 258 27.79 -10.08 -6.44
C ASP A 258 26.87 -8.95 -6.00
N ASN A 259 27.29 -8.07 -5.09
CA ASN A 259 26.54 -6.87 -4.75
C ASN A 259 26.52 -5.89 -5.94
N ARG A 260 25.34 -5.46 -6.28
CA ARG A 260 25.14 -4.63 -7.48
C ARG A 260 24.56 -3.29 -7.07
N ARG A 261 25.29 -2.23 -7.44
CA ARG A 261 24.91 -0.84 -7.12
C ARG A 261 24.71 -0.04 -8.40
N ILE A 262 23.61 0.68 -8.47
CA ILE A 262 23.35 1.66 -9.53
C ILE A 262 23.07 3.00 -8.87
N GLN A 263 23.91 3.99 -9.16
CA GLN A 263 23.69 5.36 -8.73
C GLN A 263 23.23 6.21 -9.91
N LEU A 264 22.06 6.86 -9.76
CA LEU A 264 21.47 7.78 -10.71
C LEU A 264 21.57 9.21 -10.15
N GLY A 265 21.66 10.18 -11.04
CA GLY A 265 21.79 11.60 -10.67
C GLY A 265 23.19 11.93 -10.13
N SER A 266 23.46 13.24 -10.03
CA SER A 266 24.75 13.78 -9.55
C SER A 266 24.67 14.40 -8.15
N GLY A 267 23.46 14.54 -7.60
CA GLY A 267 23.24 15.09 -6.27
C GLY A 267 23.49 14.08 -5.14
N PRO A 268 23.37 14.52 -3.88
CA PRO A 268 23.40 13.61 -2.75
C PRO A 268 22.28 12.58 -2.86
N THR A 269 22.54 11.34 -2.43
CA THR A 269 21.55 10.28 -2.41
C THR A 269 20.46 10.62 -1.40
N VAL A 270 19.26 10.84 -1.89
CA VAL A 270 18.05 11.09 -1.08
C VAL A 270 17.01 9.98 -1.24
N VAL A 271 17.17 9.15 -2.27
CA VAL A 271 16.34 7.96 -2.51
C VAL A 271 17.25 6.75 -2.51
N HIS A 272 17.01 5.84 -1.60
CA HIS A 272 17.75 4.60 -1.46
C HIS A 272 16.79 3.41 -1.55
N LEU A 273 17.10 2.45 -2.41
CA LEU A 273 16.32 1.23 -2.58
C LEU A 273 17.25 0.03 -2.50
N SER A 274 16.92 -0.94 -1.64
CA SER A 274 17.72 -2.15 -1.46
C SER A 274 16.88 -3.41 -1.38
N THR A 275 17.39 -4.51 -1.92
CA THR A 275 16.81 -5.85 -1.77
C THR A 275 17.91 -6.87 -1.52
N VAL A 276 17.61 -7.85 -0.64
CA VAL A 276 18.53 -8.97 -0.41
C VAL A 276 18.27 -10.04 -1.47
N ASN A 277 17.06 -10.57 -1.55
CA ASN A 277 16.70 -11.68 -2.45
C ASN A 277 15.62 -11.27 -3.43
N GLY A 278 16.01 -10.64 -4.52
CA GLY A 278 15.04 -10.26 -5.53
C GLY A 278 15.61 -9.46 -6.70
N PRO A 279 14.92 -9.46 -7.83
CA PRO A 279 15.32 -8.63 -8.96
C PRO A 279 15.04 -7.15 -8.70
N VAL A 280 15.90 -6.29 -9.22
CA VAL A 280 15.70 -4.85 -9.22
C VAL A 280 15.42 -4.35 -10.63
N SER A 281 14.41 -3.52 -10.80
CA SER A 281 14.10 -2.87 -12.06
C SER A 281 13.94 -1.36 -11.92
N VAL A 282 14.68 -0.61 -12.74
CA VAL A 282 14.52 0.83 -12.90
C VAL A 282 13.95 1.10 -14.28
N ARG A 283 12.81 1.76 -14.36
CA ARG A 283 12.11 2.06 -15.60
C ARG A 283 11.68 3.53 -15.65
N GLU A 284 11.41 3.99 -16.85
CA GLU A 284 10.76 5.28 -17.04
C GLU A 284 9.37 5.30 -16.40
N LEU A 285 9.01 6.42 -15.77
CA LEU A 285 7.64 6.69 -15.40
C LEU A 285 6.90 7.16 -16.66
N THR A 286 6.07 6.30 -17.24
CA THR A 286 5.15 6.68 -18.32
C THR A 286 4.01 7.50 -17.73
N GLN A 287 3.64 8.58 -18.39
CA GLN A 287 2.38 9.29 -18.07
C GLN A 287 1.23 8.38 -18.48
N ASP A 288 0.44 7.93 -17.51
CA ASP A 288 -0.84 7.24 -17.75
C ASP A 288 -1.92 8.28 -17.99
#